data_ea819dbd682b60391ca8ebe781f39ec0
#
_entry.id   ea819dbd682b60391ca8ebe781f39ec0
#
_cell.length_a   1.000
_cell.length_b   1.000
_cell.length_c   1.000
_cell.angle_alpha   90.00
_cell.angle_beta   90.00
_cell.angle_gamma   90.00
#
_symmetry.space_group_name_H-M   'P 1'
#
loop_
_entity.id
_entity.type
_entity.pdbx_description
1 polymer ?
#
loop_
_entity_poly.entity_id
_entity_poly.type
_entity_poly.pdbx_seq_one_letter_code
_entity_poly.pdbx_strand_id
1 'polypeptide(L)'
;AINAAHFASHHGSFAQATEELVGLWERLTVEDVFRVDTLSLGWITLRWIFQLMSGGVGGAVRVQGLVDTAPLESYLSEVLHAVDGELTGIQYNLKLGRLKAVALSTSSYTTGQSLTWIQGKDLQDWTRPHRRSEQTVLTVDHVMASSSLPLFFPAVKIEDQFFGDGSLRLTAPLSPALHLGAGKILAISTRYSRTVAEAGCAEVSGYPPPAQVLGVLLNSVFLDLLDQDALRLERLNQLLRQVPRARRNGLRQVELLVLRPSVDLGRLANEFEPRLPGTFRFLTRGLGTRQTNSP
;
A
#
# COMPACT_ATOMS: atom_id res chain seq x y z
N ALA A 1 -1.49 -4.61 1.09
CA ALA A 1 -2.59 -5.40 0.50
C ALA A 1 -2.14 -6.84 0.22
N ILE A 2 -1.11 -7.04 -0.60
CA ILE A 2 -0.65 -8.37 -1.06
C ILE A 2 -0.41 -9.33 0.11
N ASN A 3 0.43 -8.95 1.10
CA ASN A 3 0.73 -9.79 2.25
C ASN A 3 -0.53 -10.15 3.06
N ALA A 4 -1.45 -9.19 3.23
CA ALA A 4 -2.70 -9.44 3.94
C ALA A 4 -3.61 -10.43 3.18
N ALA A 5 -3.70 -10.30 1.85
CA ALA A 5 -4.44 -11.22 1.01
C ALA A 5 -3.83 -12.63 1.06
N HIS A 6 -2.49 -12.75 1.00
CA HIS A 6 -1.81 -14.04 1.11
C HIS A 6 -2.11 -14.73 2.45
N PHE A 7 -1.90 -14.06 3.59
CA PHE A 7 -2.20 -14.64 4.90
C PHE A 7 -3.68 -15.00 5.06
N ALA A 8 -4.57 -14.19 4.52
CA ALA A 8 -6.00 -14.43 4.60
C ALA A 8 -6.48 -15.60 3.74
N SER A 9 -5.83 -15.83 2.58
CA SER A 9 -6.17 -16.89 1.62
C SER A 9 -5.47 -18.22 1.91
N HIS A 10 -4.35 -18.20 2.63
CA HIS A 10 -3.51 -19.37 2.83
C HIS A 10 -4.21 -20.45 3.67
N HIS A 11 -4.17 -21.70 3.22
CA HIS A 11 -4.88 -22.81 3.86
C HIS A 11 -4.11 -23.49 5.00
N GLY A 12 -2.78 -23.35 5.03
CA GLY A 12 -1.88 -23.95 6.01
C GLY A 12 -1.78 -23.21 7.32
N SER A 13 -0.74 -23.52 8.09
CA SER A 13 -0.41 -22.81 9.32
C SER A 13 0.17 -21.43 9.03
N PHE A 14 0.14 -20.55 10.04
CA PHE A 14 0.75 -19.22 9.91
C PHE A 14 2.26 -19.28 9.60
N ALA A 15 2.97 -20.27 10.14
CA ALA A 15 4.40 -20.49 9.85
C ALA A 15 4.61 -20.83 8.36
N GLN A 16 3.84 -21.76 7.83
CA GLN A 16 3.90 -22.11 6.40
C GLN A 16 3.57 -20.92 5.52
N ALA A 17 2.50 -20.17 5.83
CA ALA A 17 2.16 -18.96 5.09
C ALA A 17 3.30 -17.93 5.10
N THR A 18 4.03 -17.82 6.23
CA THR A 18 5.16 -16.89 6.33
C THR A 18 6.34 -17.35 5.48
N GLU A 19 6.69 -18.64 5.53
CA GLU A 19 7.79 -19.21 4.73
C GLU A 19 7.50 -19.06 3.22
N GLU A 20 6.29 -19.38 2.81
CA GLU A 20 5.87 -19.22 1.41
C GLU A 20 5.90 -17.75 0.98
N LEU A 21 5.40 -16.84 1.81
CA LEU A 21 5.43 -15.41 1.52
C LEU A 21 6.87 -14.88 1.36
N VAL A 22 7.80 -15.30 2.24
CA VAL A 22 9.21 -14.94 2.10
C VAL A 22 9.77 -15.45 0.78
N GLY A 23 9.53 -16.73 0.46
CA GLY A 23 9.98 -17.31 -0.81
C GLY A 23 9.37 -16.66 -2.06
N LEU A 24 8.14 -16.14 -1.96
CA LEU A 24 7.50 -15.37 -3.05
C LEU A 24 8.22 -14.04 -3.28
N TRP A 25 8.49 -13.29 -2.20
CA TRP A 25 9.22 -12.02 -2.29
C TRP A 25 10.68 -12.18 -2.74
N GLU A 26 11.36 -13.26 -2.35
CA GLU A 26 12.74 -13.54 -2.76
C GLU A 26 12.87 -13.86 -4.24
N ARG A 27 11.85 -14.48 -4.82
CA ARG A 27 11.82 -14.87 -6.25
C ARG A 27 11.22 -13.82 -7.16
N LEU A 28 10.52 -12.84 -6.61
CA LEU A 28 9.85 -11.80 -7.39
C LEU A 28 10.85 -11.00 -8.20
N THR A 29 10.63 -10.93 -9.51
CA THR A 29 11.43 -10.13 -10.44
C THR A 29 10.67 -8.88 -10.88
N VAL A 30 11.36 -7.94 -11.52
CA VAL A 30 10.73 -6.72 -12.05
C VAL A 30 9.70 -7.05 -13.13
N GLU A 31 10.02 -8.08 -13.94
CA GLU A 31 9.19 -8.56 -15.04
C GLU A 31 7.87 -9.18 -14.56
N ASP A 32 7.84 -9.73 -13.34
CA ASP A 32 6.62 -10.25 -12.70
C ASP A 32 5.70 -9.12 -12.22
N VAL A 33 6.25 -7.91 -12.01
CA VAL A 33 5.50 -6.77 -11.49
C VAL A 33 4.98 -5.89 -12.62
N PHE A 34 5.82 -5.57 -13.60
CA PHE A 34 5.42 -4.75 -14.73
C PHE A 34 6.26 -5.00 -15.98
N ARG A 35 5.65 -4.76 -17.13
CA ARG A 35 6.36 -4.87 -18.40
C ARG A 35 7.35 -3.73 -18.55
N VAL A 36 8.62 -4.09 -18.74
CA VAL A 36 9.72 -3.15 -18.99
C VAL A 36 10.02 -3.15 -20.48
N ASP A 37 9.06 -2.79 -21.31
CA ASP A 37 9.35 -2.62 -22.73
C ASP A 37 9.85 -1.19 -23.01
N THR A 38 11.07 -1.10 -23.51
CA THR A 38 11.76 0.17 -23.79
C THR A 38 11.00 1.04 -24.79
N LEU A 39 10.30 0.42 -25.73
CA LEU A 39 9.50 1.13 -26.73
C LEU A 39 8.20 1.66 -26.11
N SER A 40 7.56 0.89 -25.22
CA SER A 40 6.33 1.31 -24.56
C SER A 40 6.57 2.45 -23.56
N LEU A 41 7.64 2.39 -22.76
CA LEU A 41 8.03 3.48 -21.85
C LEU A 41 8.36 4.77 -22.60
N GLY A 42 9.13 4.68 -23.70
CA GLY A 42 9.44 5.82 -24.56
C GLY A 42 8.18 6.44 -25.16
N TRP A 43 7.27 5.61 -25.65
CA TRP A 43 5.99 6.03 -26.22
C TRP A 43 5.04 6.65 -25.18
N ILE A 44 4.95 6.06 -23.99
CA ILE A 44 4.16 6.61 -22.87
C ILE A 44 4.71 7.96 -22.43
N THR A 45 6.04 8.07 -22.26
CA THR A 45 6.69 9.33 -21.87
C THR A 45 6.47 10.42 -22.92
N LEU A 46 6.63 10.09 -24.21
CA LEU A 46 6.39 11.02 -25.32
C LEU A 46 4.92 11.49 -25.36
N ARG A 47 4.00 10.59 -25.09
CA ARG A 47 2.55 10.93 -24.97
C ARG A 47 2.27 11.85 -23.80
N TRP A 48 2.88 11.62 -22.64
CA TRP A 48 2.77 12.52 -21.48
C TRP A 48 3.27 13.92 -21.82
N ILE A 49 4.45 14.02 -22.43
CA ILE A 49 5.02 15.30 -22.85
C ILE A 49 4.10 15.99 -23.87
N PHE A 50 3.61 15.27 -24.87
CA PHE A 50 2.71 15.81 -25.87
C PHE A 50 1.38 16.27 -25.28
N GLN A 51 0.82 15.51 -24.33
CA GLN A 51 -0.44 15.87 -23.65
C GLN A 51 -0.27 17.11 -22.77
N LEU A 52 0.86 17.24 -22.07
CA LEU A 52 1.19 18.45 -21.30
C LEU A 52 1.41 19.66 -22.21
N MET A 53 2.10 19.50 -23.35
CA MET A 53 2.35 20.59 -24.28
C MET A 53 1.09 21.01 -25.08
N SER A 54 0.19 20.08 -25.36
CA SER A 54 -1.06 20.37 -26.09
C SER A 54 -2.18 20.93 -25.21
N GLY A 55 -1.95 21.11 -23.92
CA GLY A 55 -2.98 21.59 -22.97
C GLY A 55 -4.21 20.70 -22.89
N GLY A 56 -4.10 19.44 -23.31
CA GLY A 56 -5.24 18.49 -23.33
C GLY A 56 -6.20 18.69 -24.51
N VAL A 57 -5.91 19.58 -25.43
CA VAL A 57 -6.72 19.84 -26.62
C VAL A 57 -6.42 18.80 -27.70
N GLY A 58 -7.18 17.77 -27.75
CA GLY A 58 -7.16 16.76 -28.79
C GLY A 58 -7.29 15.37 -28.21
N GLY A 59 -8.46 14.78 -28.29
CA GLY A 59 -8.88 13.39 -27.97
C GLY A 59 -7.82 12.30 -27.69
N ALA A 60 -6.70 12.68 -27.08
CA ALA A 60 -5.59 11.79 -26.79
C ALA A 60 -6.06 10.73 -25.78
N VAL A 61 -5.84 9.48 -26.13
CA VAL A 61 -6.05 8.32 -25.27
C VAL A 61 -5.45 8.61 -23.89
N ARG A 62 -6.26 8.65 -22.87
CA ARG A 62 -5.85 8.93 -21.48
C ARG A 62 -4.74 7.97 -21.10
N VAL A 63 -3.58 8.51 -20.73
CA VAL A 63 -2.49 7.70 -20.19
C VAL A 63 -2.94 7.22 -18.82
N GLN A 64 -3.05 5.92 -18.64
CA GLN A 64 -3.61 5.30 -17.42
C GLN A 64 -2.57 5.11 -16.31
N GLY A 65 -1.28 4.99 -16.64
CA GLY A 65 -0.16 4.82 -15.73
C GLY A 65 1.17 4.86 -16.47
N LEU A 66 2.29 4.88 -15.76
CA LEU A 66 3.64 4.85 -16.37
C LEU A 66 4.05 3.45 -16.81
N VAL A 67 3.51 2.40 -16.18
CA VAL A 67 3.84 1.00 -16.44
C VAL A 67 2.59 0.15 -16.65
N ASP A 68 2.74 -0.95 -17.38
CA ASP A 68 1.70 -1.98 -17.54
C ASP A 68 1.87 -3.03 -16.44
N THR A 69 0.86 -3.18 -15.57
CA THR A 69 0.85 -4.09 -14.42
C THR A 69 0.13 -5.41 -14.67
N ALA A 70 -0.17 -5.77 -15.92
CA ALA A 70 -0.78 -7.06 -16.25
C ALA A 70 0.05 -8.28 -15.77
N PRO A 71 1.41 -8.25 -15.76
CA PRO A 71 2.19 -9.32 -15.16
C PRO A 71 1.87 -9.51 -13.67
N LEU A 72 1.78 -8.42 -12.90
CA LEU A 72 1.46 -8.49 -11.47
C LEU A 72 0.08 -9.07 -11.22
N GLU A 73 -0.92 -8.71 -12.01
CA GLU A 73 -2.27 -9.27 -11.92
C GLU A 73 -2.26 -10.79 -12.15
N SER A 74 -1.55 -11.26 -13.19
CA SER A 74 -1.40 -12.67 -13.48
C SER A 74 -0.66 -13.40 -12.36
N TYR A 75 0.45 -12.84 -11.89
CA TYR A 75 1.23 -13.38 -10.77
C TYR A 75 0.41 -13.48 -9.49
N LEU A 76 -0.33 -12.44 -9.13
CA LEU A 76 -1.19 -12.45 -7.94
C LEU A 76 -2.34 -13.46 -8.07
N SER A 77 -2.91 -13.62 -9.26
CA SER A 77 -3.96 -14.61 -9.52
C SER A 77 -3.45 -16.03 -9.27
N GLU A 78 -2.22 -16.33 -9.69
CA GLU A 78 -1.57 -17.62 -9.48
C GLU A 78 -1.22 -17.86 -8.00
N VAL A 79 -0.49 -16.90 -7.39
CA VAL A 79 0.04 -17.02 -6.02
C VAL A 79 -1.06 -17.03 -4.96
N LEU A 80 -2.14 -16.29 -5.18
CA LEU A 80 -3.30 -16.24 -4.28
C LEU A 80 -4.33 -17.33 -4.59
N HIS A 81 -4.05 -18.19 -5.57
CA HIS A 81 -4.95 -19.25 -6.02
C HIS A 81 -6.36 -18.74 -6.32
N ALA A 82 -6.45 -17.61 -7.03
CA ALA A 82 -7.72 -17.01 -7.39
C ALA A 82 -8.50 -17.89 -8.37
N VAL A 83 -9.81 -17.99 -8.17
CA VAL A 83 -10.72 -18.69 -9.07
C VAL A 83 -11.69 -17.64 -9.62
N ASP A 84 -11.72 -17.48 -10.93
CA ASP A 84 -12.50 -16.40 -11.60
C ASP A 84 -12.25 -15.01 -10.99
N GLY A 85 -11.01 -14.75 -10.58
CA GLY A 85 -10.59 -13.54 -9.93
C GLY A 85 -10.88 -13.46 -8.42
N GLU A 86 -11.71 -14.33 -7.85
CA GLU A 86 -12.05 -14.33 -6.43
C GLU A 86 -10.98 -15.02 -5.56
N LEU A 87 -10.74 -14.47 -4.37
CA LEU A 87 -9.82 -15.02 -3.38
C LEU A 87 -10.54 -16.07 -2.50
N THR A 88 -10.83 -17.23 -3.10
CA THR A 88 -11.65 -18.30 -2.49
C THR A 88 -11.08 -18.83 -1.17
N GLY A 89 -9.76 -18.77 -0.96
CA GLY A 89 -9.10 -19.12 0.30
C GLY A 89 -9.55 -18.27 1.49
N ILE A 90 -9.89 -17.00 1.27
CA ILE A 90 -10.46 -16.14 2.30
C ILE A 90 -11.80 -16.71 2.78
N GLN A 91 -12.69 -17.04 1.85
CA GLN A 91 -13.99 -17.61 2.19
C GLN A 91 -13.86 -18.94 2.93
N TYR A 92 -12.90 -19.77 2.53
CA TYR A 92 -12.60 -21.05 3.21
C TYR A 92 -12.18 -20.81 4.67
N ASN A 93 -11.23 -19.92 4.93
CA ASN A 93 -10.74 -19.61 6.26
C ASN A 93 -11.81 -18.94 7.15
N LEU A 94 -12.69 -18.11 6.57
CA LEU A 94 -13.85 -17.55 7.26
C LEU A 94 -14.86 -18.63 7.68
N LYS A 95 -15.12 -19.62 6.81
CA LYS A 95 -16.01 -20.75 7.11
C LYS A 95 -15.47 -21.60 8.26
N LEU A 96 -14.16 -21.86 8.28
CA LEU A 96 -13.48 -22.62 9.33
C LEU A 96 -13.29 -21.83 10.64
N GLY A 97 -13.59 -20.54 10.67
CA GLY A 97 -13.37 -19.69 11.84
C GLY A 97 -11.91 -19.38 12.16
N ARG A 98 -10.99 -19.69 11.23
CA ARG A 98 -9.56 -19.33 11.33
C ARG A 98 -9.34 -17.84 11.13
N LEU A 99 -10.20 -17.20 10.35
CA LEU A 99 -10.22 -15.79 10.04
C LEU A 99 -11.58 -15.22 10.45
N LYS A 100 -11.62 -14.03 11.04
CA LYS A 100 -12.87 -13.31 11.35
C LYS A 100 -13.26 -12.36 10.22
N ALA A 101 -12.29 -11.59 9.74
CA ALA A 101 -12.50 -10.61 8.69
C ALA A 101 -11.17 -10.25 8.01
N VAL A 102 -11.28 -9.78 6.78
CA VAL A 102 -10.20 -9.12 6.03
C VAL A 102 -10.68 -7.73 5.65
N ALA A 103 -9.75 -6.78 5.63
CA ALA A 103 -10.00 -5.43 5.14
C ALA A 103 -8.87 -4.99 4.21
N LEU A 104 -9.22 -4.47 3.04
CA LEU A 104 -8.31 -3.82 2.10
C LEU A 104 -8.78 -2.38 1.89
N SER A 105 -7.88 -1.43 2.02
CA SER A 105 -8.20 -0.01 1.82
C SER A 105 -7.76 0.47 0.46
N THR A 106 -8.61 1.23 -0.21
CA THR A 106 -8.36 1.87 -1.50
C THR A 106 -8.76 3.33 -1.45
N SER A 107 -8.24 4.12 -2.37
CA SER A 107 -8.65 5.51 -2.60
C SER A 107 -9.44 5.59 -3.90
N SER A 108 -10.70 6.01 -3.85
CA SER A 108 -11.49 6.25 -5.05
C SER A 108 -11.03 7.54 -5.73
N TYR A 109 -10.54 7.44 -6.95
CA TYR A 109 -10.24 8.61 -7.78
C TYR A 109 -11.50 9.24 -8.38
N THR A 110 -12.61 8.49 -8.40
CA THR A 110 -13.90 8.98 -8.90
C THR A 110 -14.58 9.89 -7.88
N THR A 111 -14.58 9.49 -6.59
CA THR A 111 -15.29 10.23 -5.52
C THR A 111 -14.37 10.99 -4.58
N GLY A 112 -13.07 10.71 -4.60
CA GLY A 112 -12.10 11.24 -3.65
C GLY A 112 -12.24 10.69 -2.23
N GLN A 113 -12.98 9.60 -2.00
CA GLN A 113 -13.14 8.96 -0.69
C GLN A 113 -12.13 7.83 -0.48
N SER A 114 -11.82 7.52 0.78
CA SER A 114 -11.19 6.26 1.16
C SER A 114 -12.28 5.20 1.31
N LEU A 115 -12.13 4.08 0.61
CA LEU A 115 -13.02 2.93 0.68
C LEU A 115 -12.26 1.75 1.29
N THR A 116 -12.84 1.15 2.31
CA THR A 116 -12.32 -0.08 2.92
C THR A 116 -13.24 -1.24 2.55
N TRP A 117 -12.76 -2.10 1.68
CA TRP A 117 -13.41 -3.34 1.29
C TRP A 117 -13.26 -4.34 2.43
N ILE A 118 -14.36 -4.91 2.90
CA ILE A 118 -14.33 -5.85 4.02
C ILE A 118 -15.02 -7.14 3.64
N GLN A 119 -14.42 -8.25 4.05
CA GLN A 119 -15.00 -9.59 3.91
C GLN A 119 -14.93 -10.30 5.26
N GLY A 120 -16.08 -10.76 5.78
CA GLY A 120 -16.15 -11.43 7.08
C GLY A 120 -17.57 -11.76 7.49
N LYS A 121 -17.72 -12.27 8.72
CA LYS A 121 -19.03 -12.60 9.29
C LYS A 121 -19.46 -11.52 10.30
N ASP A 122 -20.75 -11.24 10.34
CA ASP A 122 -21.38 -10.33 11.31
C ASP A 122 -20.72 -8.94 11.36
N LEU A 123 -20.30 -8.43 10.20
CA LEU A 123 -19.69 -7.13 10.06
C LEU A 123 -20.77 -6.04 9.94
N GLN A 124 -20.45 -4.87 10.43
CA GLN A 124 -21.23 -3.67 10.22
C GLN A 124 -20.46 -2.68 9.37
N ASP A 125 -21.10 -2.18 8.33
CA ASP A 125 -20.53 -1.11 7.53
C ASP A 125 -20.48 0.19 8.32
N TRP A 126 -19.44 0.98 8.06
CA TRP A 126 -19.33 2.33 8.60
C TRP A 126 -19.22 3.34 7.49
N THR A 127 -19.88 4.48 7.68
CA THR A 127 -19.85 5.58 6.70
C THR A 127 -19.54 6.89 7.41
N ARG A 128 -18.62 7.64 6.83
CA ARG A 128 -18.23 9.00 7.20
C ARG A 128 -18.03 9.82 5.92
N PRO A 129 -18.08 11.15 5.93
CA PRO A 129 -18.00 11.96 4.70
C PRO A 129 -16.84 11.62 3.75
N HIS A 130 -15.67 11.25 4.30
CA HIS A 130 -14.47 10.95 3.51
C HIS A 130 -14.03 9.50 3.55
N ARG A 131 -14.74 8.63 4.29
CA ARG A 131 -14.37 7.22 4.48
C ARG A 131 -15.60 6.37 4.62
N ARG A 132 -15.65 5.26 3.91
CA ARG A 132 -16.68 4.24 4.07
C ARG A 132 -16.09 2.84 4.01
N SER A 133 -16.80 1.88 4.56
CA SER A 133 -16.56 0.46 4.28
C SER A 133 -17.64 -0.08 3.36
N GLU A 134 -17.30 -1.18 2.72
CA GLU A 134 -18.21 -1.92 1.86
C GLU A 134 -17.92 -3.41 1.96
N GLN A 135 -18.96 -4.19 2.25
CA GLN A 135 -18.84 -5.64 2.31
C GLN A 135 -18.88 -6.22 0.90
N THR A 136 -17.87 -7.02 0.58
CA THR A 136 -17.75 -7.66 -0.73
C THR A 136 -16.97 -8.97 -0.64
N VAL A 137 -17.02 -9.78 -1.70
CA VAL A 137 -16.06 -10.86 -1.92
C VAL A 137 -14.80 -10.24 -2.51
N LEU A 138 -13.67 -10.42 -1.81
CA LEU A 138 -12.40 -9.83 -2.25
C LEU A 138 -11.85 -10.59 -3.47
N THR A 139 -11.41 -9.81 -4.45
CA THR A 139 -10.84 -10.29 -5.70
C THR A 139 -9.39 -9.80 -5.85
N VAL A 140 -8.69 -10.32 -6.87
CA VAL A 140 -7.37 -9.83 -7.27
C VAL A 140 -7.41 -8.32 -7.58
N ASP A 141 -8.49 -7.82 -8.20
CA ASP A 141 -8.63 -6.39 -8.48
C ASP A 141 -8.62 -5.51 -7.22
N HIS A 142 -9.22 -5.98 -6.14
CA HIS A 142 -9.16 -5.27 -4.86
C HIS A 142 -7.73 -5.19 -4.30
N VAL A 143 -6.95 -6.26 -4.47
CA VAL A 143 -5.53 -6.29 -4.07
C VAL A 143 -4.70 -5.37 -4.96
N MET A 144 -4.91 -5.45 -6.27
CA MET A 144 -4.28 -4.58 -7.27
C MET A 144 -4.58 -3.11 -6.98
N ALA A 145 -5.85 -2.76 -6.79
CA ALA A 145 -6.27 -1.39 -6.48
C ALA A 145 -5.60 -0.86 -5.20
N SER A 146 -5.56 -1.69 -4.14
CA SER A 146 -4.97 -1.32 -2.85
C SER A 146 -3.44 -1.19 -2.87
N SER A 147 -2.78 -1.70 -3.91
CA SER A 147 -1.33 -1.61 -4.12
C SER A 147 -0.92 -0.77 -5.34
N SER A 148 -1.89 -0.13 -6.02
CA SER A 148 -1.63 0.69 -7.20
C SER A 148 -1.07 2.06 -6.81
N LEU A 149 0.26 2.18 -6.83
CA LEU A 149 0.97 3.43 -6.55
C LEU A 149 0.56 4.54 -7.53
N PRO A 150 0.17 5.71 -7.03
CA PRO A 150 -0.29 6.83 -7.87
C PRO A 150 0.73 7.22 -8.91
N LEU A 151 0.25 7.49 -10.13
CA LEU A 151 1.03 7.89 -11.30
C LEU A 151 1.89 6.77 -11.89
N PHE A 152 2.46 5.89 -11.07
CA PHE A 152 3.28 4.77 -11.55
C PHE A 152 2.41 3.64 -12.10
N PHE A 153 1.48 3.14 -11.29
CA PHE A 153 0.58 2.07 -11.68
C PHE A 153 -0.74 2.62 -12.20
N PRO A 154 -1.40 1.93 -13.14
CA PRO A 154 -2.72 2.31 -13.58
C PRO A 154 -3.74 2.21 -12.44
N ALA A 155 -4.73 3.09 -12.45
CA ALA A 155 -5.89 2.94 -11.58
C ALA A 155 -6.68 1.70 -11.98
N VAL A 156 -7.11 0.93 -10.98
CA VAL A 156 -7.90 -0.29 -11.20
C VAL A 156 -9.38 0.07 -11.23
N LYS A 157 -10.10 -0.42 -12.22
CA LYS A 157 -11.54 -0.25 -12.32
C LYS A 157 -12.23 -1.38 -11.55
N ILE A 158 -12.99 -1.01 -10.52
CA ILE A 158 -13.89 -1.92 -9.80
C ILE A 158 -15.29 -1.36 -9.97
N GLU A 159 -16.18 -2.16 -10.56
CA GLU A 159 -17.51 -1.72 -10.99
C GLU A 159 -17.43 -0.46 -11.89
N ASP A 160 -18.05 0.64 -11.47
CA ASP A 160 -18.08 1.90 -12.24
C ASP A 160 -17.09 2.96 -11.73
N GLN A 161 -16.19 2.60 -10.82
CA GLN A 161 -15.23 3.54 -10.22
C GLN A 161 -13.79 3.12 -10.45
N PHE A 162 -12.89 4.12 -10.40
CA PHE A 162 -11.45 3.91 -10.48
C PHE A 162 -10.82 4.07 -9.10
N PHE A 163 -9.98 3.11 -8.73
CA PHE A 163 -9.33 3.05 -7.43
C PHE A 163 -7.81 2.97 -7.55
N GLY A 164 -7.13 3.46 -6.54
CA GLY A 164 -5.70 3.32 -6.34
C GLY A 164 -5.36 3.12 -4.88
N ASP A 165 -4.08 3.19 -4.57
CA ASP A 165 -3.53 2.89 -3.25
C ASP A 165 -4.30 3.58 -2.11
N GLY A 166 -4.69 2.77 -1.14
CA GLY A 166 -5.46 3.23 0.01
C GLY A 166 -4.71 4.24 0.88
N SER A 167 -3.39 4.19 0.92
CA SER A 167 -2.56 5.05 1.76
C SER A 167 -2.71 6.53 1.44
N LEU A 168 -3.10 6.89 0.21
CA LEU A 168 -3.33 8.28 -0.19
C LEU A 168 -4.34 9.02 0.70
N ARG A 169 -5.37 8.33 1.16
CA ARG A 169 -6.45 8.93 1.95
C ARG A 169 -6.71 8.23 3.28
N LEU A 170 -5.92 7.24 3.63
CA LEU A 170 -6.05 6.48 4.87
C LEU A 170 -5.40 7.22 6.04
N THR A 171 -6.06 8.26 6.54
CA THR A 171 -5.56 9.09 7.65
C THR A 171 -5.50 8.38 9.02
N ALA A 172 -6.03 7.18 9.13
CA ALA A 172 -6.02 6.36 10.34
C ALA A 172 -5.84 4.88 9.96
N PRO A 173 -4.60 4.42 9.72
CA PRO A 173 -4.28 3.06 9.27
C PRO A 173 -4.77 1.95 10.22
N LEU A 174 -4.86 2.21 11.51
CA LEU A 174 -5.33 1.25 12.52
C LEU A 174 -6.87 1.17 12.60
N SER A 175 -7.57 2.16 12.03
CA SER A 175 -9.02 2.28 12.13
C SER A 175 -9.80 1.06 11.61
N PRO A 176 -9.46 0.45 10.45
CA PRO A 176 -10.16 -0.76 10.00
C PRO A 176 -10.08 -1.91 11.01
N ALA A 177 -8.90 -2.19 11.58
CA ALA A 177 -8.73 -3.22 12.59
C ALA A 177 -9.55 -2.94 13.86
N LEU A 178 -9.65 -1.68 14.28
CA LEU A 178 -10.47 -1.26 15.42
C LEU A 178 -11.96 -1.46 15.14
N HIS A 179 -12.44 -1.10 13.96
CA HIS A 179 -13.83 -1.31 13.53
C HIS A 179 -14.19 -2.79 13.44
N LEU A 180 -13.27 -3.62 12.95
CA LEU A 180 -13.44 -5.07 12.88
C LEU A 180 -13.29 -5.78 14.23
N GLY A 181 -13.07 -5.04 15.30
CA GLY A 181 -13.13 -5.60 16.64
C GLY A 181 -11.80 -6.12 17.20
N ALA A 182 -10.63 -5.80 16.61
CA ALA A 182 -9.35 -6.25 17.12
C ALA A 182 -9.05 -5.74 18.53
N GLY A 183 -8.75 -6.64 19.48
CA GLY A 183 -8.30 -6.31 20.83
C GLY A 183 -6.77 -6.17 20.93
N LYS A 184 -6.05 -6.78 19.98
CA LYS A 184 -4.60 -6.69 19.83
C LYS A 184 -4.28 -6.41 18.37
N ILE A 185 -3.37 -5.49 18.11
CA ILE A 185 -2.95 -5.10 16.77
C ILE A 185 -1.44 -5.28 16.67
N LEU A 186 -1.01 -6.06 15.70
CA LEU A 186 0.37 -6.08 15.21
C LEU A 186 0.42 -5.22 13.95
N ALA A 187 1.04 -4.05 14.04
CA ALA A 187 1.24 -3.17 12.90
C ALA A 187 2.67 -3.37 12.36
N ILE A 188 2.78 -3.62 11.05
CA ILE A 188 4.06 -3.76 10.35
C ILE A 188 4.26 -2.52 9.50
N SER A 189 5.28 -1.73 9.84
CA SER A 189 5.66 -0.51 9.14
C SER A 189 6.88 -0.78 8.26
N THR A 190 6.92 -0.16 7.10
CA THR A 190 8.12 -0.12 6.24
C THR A 190 9.03 1.06 6.60
N ARG A 191 8.61 1.92 7.54
CA ARG A 191 9.37 3.09 7.94
C ARG A 191 10.46 2.71 8.97
N TYR A 192 11.71 2.99 8.61
CA TYR A 192 12.82 2.99 9.54
C TYR A 192 12.70 4.16 10.55
N SER A 193 12.94 3.88 11.81
CA SER A 193 12.93 4.90 12.86
C SER A 193 14.34 5.48 13.02
N ARG A 194 14.59 6.64 12.45
CA ARG A 194 15.89 7.32 12.57
C ARG A 194 16.16 7.78 14.01
N THR A 195 17.39 7.69 14.42
CA THR A 195 17.86 8.33 15.65
C THR A 195 17.88 9.86 15.48
N VAL A 196 17.93 10.60 16.60
CA VAL A 196 18.01 12.07 16.56
C VAL A 196 19.27 12.54 15.83
N ALA A 197 20.38 11.79 15.96
CA ALA A 197 21.64 12.10 15.28
C ALA A 197 21.50 11.89 13.76
N GLU A 198 20.91 10.79 13.32
CA GLU A 198 20.66 10.53 11.89
C GLU A 198 19.69 11.50 11.27
N ALA A 199 18.64 11.90 12.02
CA ALA A 199 17.65 12.85 11.54
C ALA A 199 18.22 14.29 11.33
N GLY A 200 19.31 14.61 12.02
CA GLY A 200 20.01 15.88 11.86
C GLY A 200 21.04 15.92 10.73
N CYS A 201 21.33 14.78 10.09
CA CYS A 201 22.30 14.73 8.99
C CYS A 201 21.62 15.16 7.66
N ALA A 202 22.30 16.04 6.92
CA ALA A 202 21.83 16.45 5.60
C ALA A 202 21.98 15.28 4.59
N GLU A 203 20.88 14.94 3.94
CA GLU A 203 20.86 13.88 2.90
C GLU A 203 21.35 14.39 1.55
N VAL A 204 21.30 15.68 1.33
CA VAL A 204 21.66 16.33 0.07
C VAL A 204 22.47 17.60 0.34
N SER A 205 23.53 17.81 -0.41
CA SER A 205 24.31 19.06 -0.41
C SER A 205 23.83 19.98 -1.53
N GLY A 206 23.40 21.20 -1.18
CA GLY A 206 22.94 22.20 -2.15
C GLY A 206 21.43 22.13 -2.43
N TYR A 207 21.01 22.54 -3.64
CA TYR A 207 19.59 22.56 -4.02
C TYR A 207 19.05 21.12 -4.20
N PRO A 208 17.93 20.75 -3.53
CA PRO A 208 17.43 19.39 -3.59
C PRO A 208 16.93 19.01 -5.00
N PRO A 209 17.33 17.85 -5.52
CA PRO A 209 16.82 17.36 -6.80
C PRO A 209 15.33 17.00 -6.71
N PRO A 210 14.60 17.02 -7.85
CA PRO A 210 13.16 16.65 -7.87
C PRO A 210 12.85 15.29 -7.24
N ALA A 211 13.72 14.30 -7.38
CA ALA A 211 13.55 12.99 -6.77
C ALA A 211 13.53 13.06 -5.24
N GLN A 212 14.38 13.90 -4.63
CA GLN A 212 14.39 14.10 -3.18
C GLN A 212 13.11 14.76 -2.70
N VAL A 213 12.64 15.81 -3.38
CA VAL A 213 11.38 16.47 -3.05
C VAL A 213 10.21 15.50 -3.15
N LEU A 214 10.16 14.72 -4.24
CA LEU A 214 9.13 13.68 -4.42
C LEU A 214 9.21 12.61 -3.34
N GLY A 215 10.42 12.17 -2.97
CA GLY A 215 10.64 11.22 -1.88
C GLY A 215 10.09 11.71 -0.55
N VAL A 216 10.35 12.98 -0.19
CA VAL A 216 9.80 13.60 1.03
C VAL A 216 8.27 13.64 0.98
N LEU A 217 7.67 14.03 -0.15
CA LEU A 217 6.22 14.05 -0.33
C LEU A 217 5.62 12.63 -0.18
N LEU A 218 6.19 11.64 -0.84
CA LEU A 218 5.72 10.26 -0.75
C LEU A 218 5.86 9.72 0.69
N ASN A 219 6.98 9.96 1.35
CA ASN A 219 7.19 9.55 2.74
C ASN A 219 6.14 10.15 3.69
N SER A 220 5.81 11.44 3.52
CA SER A 220 4.81 12.10 4.36
C SER A 220 3.40 11.52 4.16
N VAL A 221 3.07 11.12 2.94
CA VAL A 221 1.75 10.54 2.61
C VAL A 221 1.66 9.08 3.05
N PHE A 222 2.71 8.28 2.81
CA PHE A 222 2.64 6.83 2.96
C PHE A 222 3.16 6.30 4.30
N LEU A 223 4.08 7.00 4.96
CA LEU A 223 4.79 6.46 6.13
C LEU A 223 4.46 7.14 7.45
N ASP A 224 4.15 8.44 7.45
CA ASP A 224 3.99 9.21 8.70
C ASP A 224 2.66 8.93 9.42
N LEU A 225 1.64 8.52 8.70
CA LEU A 225 0.27 8.39 9.24
C LEU A 225 0.15 7.28 10.28
N LEU A 226 0.89 6.17 10.13
CA LEU A 226 0.86 5.07 11.09
C LEU A 226 1.40 5.51 12.46
N ASP A 227 2.46 6.31 12.48
CA ASP A 227 3.07 6.78 13.72
C ASP A 227 2.14 7.69 14.51
N GLN A 228 1.47 8.60 13.79
CA GLN A 228 0.49 9.50 14.40
C GLN A 228 -0.72 8.73 14.95
N ASP A 229 -1.20 7.72 14.21
CA ASP A 229 -2.36 6.94 14.64
C ASP A 229 -2.00 6.02 15.82
N ALA A 230 -0.79 5.45 15.85
CA ALA A 230 -0.26 4.70 16.98
C ALA A 230 -0.20 5.56 18.25
N LEU A 231 0.36 6.77 18.15
CA LEU A 231 0.41 7.71 19.28
C LEU A 231 -0.99 8.10 19.79
N ARG A 232 -1.95 8.28 18.88
CA ARG A 232 -3.35 8.55 19.25
C ARG A 232 -3.96 7.39 20.01
N LEU A 233 -3.74 6.15 19.54
CA LEU A 233 -4.23 4.94 20.20
C LEU A 233 -3.60 4.76 21.58
N GLU A 234 -2.29 4.98 21.73
CA GLU A 234 -1.61 4.93 23.02
C GLU A 234 -2.17 5.95 24.02
N ARG A 235 -2.36 7.20 23.59
CA ARG A 235 -2.99 8.25 24.42
C ARG A 235 -4.41 7.86 24.83
N LEU A 236 -5.20 7.33 23.90
CA LEU A 236 -6.54 6.84 24.21
C LEU A 236 -6.49 5.71 25.24
N ASN A 237 -5.58 4.75 25.10
CA ASN A 237 -5.39 3.67 26.05
C ASN A 237 -5.01 4.21 27.46
N GLN A 238 -4.16 5.22 27.54
CA GLN A 238 -3.79 5.86 28.82
C GLN A 238 -5.00 6.51 29.49
N LEU A 239 -5.80 7.25 28.75
CA LEU A 239 -7.04 7.86 29.26
C LEU A 239 -8.03 6.78 29.73
N LEU A 240 -8.22 5.71 28.97
CA LEU A 240 -9.13 4.62 29.30
C LEU A 240 -8.69 3.84 30.53
N ARG A 241 -7.40 3.85 30.91
CA ARG A 241 -6.94 3.25 32.18
C ARG A 241 -7.51 3.99 33.40
N GLN A 242 -7.72 5.30 33.26
CA GLN A 242 -8.23 6.15 34.35
C GLN A 242 -9.76 6.15 34.43
N VAL A 243 -10.47 5.68 33.37
CA VAL A 243 -11.94 5.66 33.30
C VAL A 243 -12.47 4.28 33.69
N PRO A 244 -13.38 4.16 34.69
CA PRO A 244 -14.03 2.91 34.99
C PRO A 244 -14.74 2.30 33.77
N ARG A 245 -14.72 0.98 33.64
CA ARG A 245 -15.29 0.26 32.48
C ARG A 245 -16.71 0.66 32.14
N ALA A 246 -17.55 0.86 33.16
CA ALA A 246 -18.95 1.27 33.00
C ALA A 246 -19.14 2.65 32.36
N ARG A 247 -18.14 3.53 32.42
CA ARG A 247 -18.18 4.91 31.88
C ARG A 247 -17.46 5.05 30.55
N ARG A 248 -16.93 3.98 29.95
CA ARG A 248 -16.15 4.03 28.71
C ARG A 248 -16.97 4.15 27.44
N ASN A 249 -18.31 4.14 27.51
CA ASN A 249 -19.23 4.28 26.38
C ASN A 249 -18.86 3.38 25.17
N GLY A 250 -18.59 2.09 25.44
CA GLY A 250 -18.18 1.15 24.39
C GLY A 250 -16.71 1.23 23.96
N LEU A 251 -15.96 2.23 24.42
CA LEU A 251 -14.53 2.30 24.13
C LEU A 251 -13.77 1.23 24.93
N ARG A 252 -12.78 0.63 24.27
CA ARG A 252 -11.94 -0.41 24.86
C ARG A 252 -10.46 -0.10 24.67
N GLN A 253 -9.65 -0.62 25.57
CA GLN A 253 -8.21 -0.63 25.38
C GLN A 253 -7.83 -1.67 24.31
N VAL A 254 -6.88 -1.31 23.48
CA VAL A 254 -6.37 -2.17 22.40
C VAL A 254 -4.85 -2.21 22.50
N GLU A 255 -4.29 -3.40 22.64
CA GLU A 255 -2.84 -3.58 22.67
C GLU A 255 -2.28 -3.34 21.27
N LEU A 256 -1.21 -2.56 21.16
CA LEU A 256 -0.54 -2.26 19.91
C LEU A 256 0.93 -2.63 20.00
N LEU A 257 1.39 -3.41 19.02
CA LEU A 257 2.80 -3.65 18.75
C LEU A 257 3.12 -3.16 17.34
N VAL A 258 4.11 -2.28 17.20
CA VAL A 258 4.57 -1.78 15.90
C VAL A 258 5.93 -2.39 15.60
N LEU A 259 6.02 -3.18 14.55
CA LEU A 259 7.28 -3.68 14.00
C LEU A 259 7.81 -2.73 12.94
N ARG A 260 9.10 -2.48 12.97
CA ARG A 260 9.81 -1.59 12.03
C ARG A 260 11.07 -2.28 11.52
N PRO A 261 11.53 -1.92 10.29
CA PRO A 261 12.81 -2.39 9.81
C PRO A 261 13.93 -1.85 10.68
N SER A 262 14.98 -2.67 10.87
CA SER A 262 16.20 -2.32 11.62
C SER A 262 17.15 -1.43 10.80
N VAL A 263 16.94 -1.34 9.48
CA VAL A 263 17.75 -0.55 8.54
C VAL A 263 16.83 0.29 7.65
N ASP A 264 17.36 1.40 7.11
CA ASP A 264 16.63 2.22 6.17
C ASP A 264 16.48 1.47 4.82
N LEU A 265 15.24 1.13 4.47
CA LEU A 265 14.94 0.41 3.23
C LEU A 265 15.26 1.23 1.98
N GLY A 266 15.20 2.56 2.07
CA GLY A 266 15.58 3.46 0.96
C GLY A 266 17.07 3.37 0.67
N ARG A 267 17.91 3.34 1.72
CA ARG A 267 19.36 3.12 1.57
C ARG A 267 19.66 1.75 0.97
N LEU A 268 19.00 0.71 1.50
CA LEU A 268 19.15 -0.65 0.98
C LEU A 268 18.74 -0.73 -0.49
N ALA A 269 17.64 -0.09 -0.88
CA ALA A 269 17.17 -0.07 -2.26
C ALA A 269 18.17 0.58 -3.22
N ASN A 270 18.91 1.60 -2.77
CA ASN A 270 19.94 2.26 -3.61
C ASN A 270 21.07 1.31 -4.01
N GLU A 271 21.40 0.32 -3.20
CA GLU A 271 22.40 -0.71 -3.52
C GLU A 271 21.98 -1.59 -4.70
N PHE A 272 20.68 -1.70 -4.94
CA PHE A 272 20.09 -2.48 -6.03
C PHE A 272 19.79 -1.66 -7.28
N GLU A 273 20.00 -0.33 -7.28
CA GLU A 273 19.82 0.52 -8.48
C GLU A 273 20.49 -0.05 -9.74
N PRO A 274 21.73 -0.61 -9.68
CA PRO A 274 22.37 -1.18 -10.86
C PRO A 274 21.63 -2.37 -11.48
N ARG A 275 20.76 -3.05 -10.73
CA ARG A 275 19.93 -4.18 -11.20
C ARG A 275 18.65 -3.74 -11.90
N LEU A 276 18.29 -2.46 -11.80
CA LEU A 276 17.11 -1.93 -12.50
C LEU A 276 17.32 -1.99 -14.03
N PRO A 277 16.24 -2.27 -14.78
CA PRO A 277 16.26 -2.20 -16.24
C PRO A 277 16.81 -0.86 -16.75
N GLY A 278 17.61 -0.90 -17.84
CA GLY A 278 18.40 0.24 -18.30
C GLY A 278 17.62 1.54 -18.53
N THR A 279 16.41 1.43 -19.09
CA THR A 279 15.49 2.58 -19.30
C THR A 279 14.95 3.16 -18.00
N PHE A 280 14.58 2.31 -17.05
CA PHE A 280 14.09 2.76 -15.75
C PHE A 280 15.21 3.45 -14.97
N ARG A 281 16.41 2.88 -14.99
CA ARG A 281 17.62 3.48 -14.42
C ARG A 281 17.98 4.82 -15.05
N PHE A 282 17.81 4.98 -16.36
CA PHE A 282 18.02 6.26 -17.05
C PHE A 282 17.03 7.33 -16.57
N LEU A 283 15.74 7.00 -16.45
CA LEU A 283 14.71 7.91 -15.97
C LEU A 283 14.93 8.32 -14.50
N THR A 284 15.22 7.37 -13.62
CA THR A 284 15.49 7.67 -12.20
C THR A 284 16.73 8.54 -12.03
N ARG A 285 17.79 8.31 -12.80
CA ARG A 285 18.99 9.15 -12.81
C ARG A 285 18.72 10.55 -13.32
N GLY A 286 17.85 10.69 -14.33
CA GLY A 286 17.41 11.99 -14.83
C GLY A 286 16.65 12.82 -13.78
N LEU A 287 15.99 12.17 -12.83
CA LEU A 287 15.34 12.81 -11.69
C LEU A 287 16.29 13.14 -10.53
N GLY A 288 17.56 12.75 -10.61
CA GLY A 288 18.60 13.13 -9.66
C GLY A 288 18.88 12.11 -8.53
N THR A 289 18.51 10.84 -8.70
CA THR A 289 18.76 9.79 -7.69
C THR A 289 20.25 9.59 -7.34
N ARG A 290 21.16 9.95 -8.22
CA ARG A 290 22.64 9.90 -7.99
C ARG A 290 23.18 11.02 -7.10
N GLN A 291 22.42 12.08 -6.86
CA GLN A 291 22.86 13.23 -6.04
C GLN A 291 22.56 13.06 -4.56
N THR A 292 21.83 12.01 -4.20
CA THR A 292 21.69 11.60 -2.81
C THR A 292 22.95 10.89 -2.39
N ASN A 293 23.90 11.63 -1.83
CA ASN A 293 25.09 11.05 -1.20
C ASN A 293 24.61 10.29 0.02
N SER A 294 24.70 8.95 -0.05
CA SER A 294 24.92 8.18 1.18
C SER A 294 26.39 8.34 1.55
N PRO A 295 26.71 8.87 2.74
CA PRO A 295 28.03 8.70 3.28
C PRO A 295 28.30 7.22 3.56
#